data_ec799d6d1968511652c68b3d238d6ead
#
_entry.id   ec799d6d1968511652c68b3d238d6ead
#
_cell.length_a   1.000
_cell.length_b   1.000
_cell.length_c   1.000
_cell.angle_alpha   90.00
_cell.angle_beta   90.00
_cell.angle_gamma   90.00
#
_symmetry.space_group_name_H-M   'P 1'
#
loop_
_entity.id
_entity.type
_entity.pdbx_description
1 polymer ?
#
loop_
_entity_poly.entity_id
_entity_poly.type
_entity_poly.pdbx_seq_one_letter_code
_entity_poly.pdbx_strand_id
1 'polypeptide(L)'
;MAPSLPLFAKTGGIMVYRTFQELIFAAKSKPHIARMAVAAAGDEHTIQAALKAREEGIAVPVLVGDKAAIDSILSALGQSIPAEDIYDVADPIQAARKAVELVRTDTAHFLMKGLLDTSVLLKAVVDKEHGLGKGGIMSHFTMFEVPTYHKLLVPVDGGMVTYPTLEQKKSIIENTVNTMRDMGYDCPKVGVVACVEKLNPKMPETVEADALKQMNLRGEITGCIVEGPISYDCAVSKEIAEQKGYDSPCAGDCDILLAPNIHAGNIMGKMLAVTCGAKLAGFIVGARCPIVMTSRGSTAEEKYLSIVISALAARQ
;
A
#
# COMPACT_ATOMS: atom_id res chain seq x y z
N MET A 1 9.10 -15.51 -30.77
CA MET A 1 10.20 -15.09 -29.88
C MET A 1 9.56 -14.75 -28.55
N ALA A 2 9.81 -15.53 -27.52
CA ALA A 2 9.35 -15.18 -26.16
C ALA A 2 10.05 -13.90 -25.71
N PRO A 3 9.35 -12.93 -25.07
CA PRO A 3 10.01 -11.75 -24.56
C PRO A 3 11.02 -12.18 -23.48
N SER A 4 12.27 -11.72 -23.64
CA SER A 4 13.33 -11.94 -22.66
C SER A 4 12.85 -11.40 -21.30
N LEU A 5 12.86 -12.25 -20.28
CA LEU A 5 12.64 -11.87 -18.89
C LEU A 5 13.45 -10.59 -18.58
N PRO A 6 12.84 -9.53 -18.07
CA PRO A 6 13.60 -8.40 -17.56
C PRO A 6 14.49 -8.94 -16.44
N LEU A 7 15.79 -8.67 -16.53
CA LEU A 7 16.74 -8.94 -15.47
C LEU A 7 16.27 -8.14 -14.24
N PHE A 8 15.59 -8.79 -13.31
CA PHE A 8 15.40 -8.22 -11.97
C PHE A 8 16.80 -7.91 -11.44
N ALA A 9 17.07 -6.63 -11.20
CA ALA A 9 18.36 -6.23 -10.72
C ALA A 9 18.52 -6.73 -9.29
N LYS A 10 19.14 -7.91 -9.15
CA LYS A 10 19.66 -8.41 -7.89
C LYS A 10 20.91 -7.60 -7.55
N THR A 11 20.74 -6.50 -6.86
CA THR A 11 21.86 -5.87 -6.17
C THR A 11 22.18 -6.71 -4.94
N GLY A 12 23.19 -7.57 -5.05
CA GLY A 12 23.60 -8.43 -3.93
C GLY A 12 22.64 -9.56 -3.53
N GLY A 13 21.71 -9.99 -4.41
CA GLY A 13 20.75 -11.07 -4.12
C GLY A 13 19.41 -10.61 -3.56
N ILE A 14 19.24 -9.33 -3.23
CA ILE A 14 18.01 -8.75 -2.66
C ILE A 14 17.10 -8.29 -3.81
N MET A 15 15.82 -8.69 -3.78
CA MET A 15 14.83 -8.21 -4.75
C MET A 15 14.38 -6.79 -4.34
N VAL A 16 14.51 -5.83 -5.25
CA VAL A 16 14.07 -4.44 -5.09
C VAL A 16 13.40 -3.98 -6.38
N TYR A 17 12.18 -3.45 -6.29
CA TYR A 17 11.48 -2.88 -7.43
C TYR A 17 11.81 -1.39 -7.58
N ARG A 18 12.03 -0.96 -8.83
CA ARG A 18 12.38 0.42 -9.18
C ARG A 18 11.21 1.19 -9.76
N THR A 19 10.29 0.49 -10.42
CA THR A 19 9.17 1.08 -11.14
C THR A 19 7.89 0.29 -10.92
N PHE A 20 6.74 0.93 -11.12
CA PHE A 20 5.45 0.22 -11.15
C PHE A 20 5.36 -0.79 -12.28
N GLN A 21 6.10 -0.59 -13.38
CA GLN A 21 6.13 -1.56 -14.48
C GLN A 21 6.72 -2.91 -14.04
N GLU A 22 7.73 -2.89 -13.18
CA GLU A 22 8.30 -4.11 -12.59
C GLU A 22 7.29 -4.82 -11.68
N LEU A 23 6.50 -4.07 -10.89
CA LEU A 23 5.43 -4.63 -10.06
C LEU A 23 4.28 -5.21 -10.89
N ILE A 24 3.90 -4.55 -11.98
CA ILE A 24 2.90 -5.08 -12.94
C ILE A 24 3.39 -6.42 -13.51
N PHE A 25 4.65 -6.49 -13.93
CA PHE A 25 5.23 -7.73 -14.43
C PHE A 25 5.25 -8.83 -13.36
N ALA A 26 5.64 -8.50 -12.12
CA ALA A 26 5.64 -9.43 -11.01
C ALA A 26 4.22 -9.94 -10.69
N ALA A 27 3.22 -9.06 -10.69
CA ALA A 27 1.82 -9.44 -10.47
C ALA A 27 1.30 -10.40 -11.55
N LYS A 28 1.60 -10.12 -12.83
CA LYS A 28 1.27 -11.01 -13.96
C LYS A 28 1.96 -12.37 -13.91
N SER A 29 3.09 -12.45 -13.22
CA SER A 29 3.89 -13.68 -13.11
C SER A 29 3.46 -14.57 -11.93
N LYS A 30 2.51 -14.14 -11.11
CA LYS A 30 1.98 -14.98 -10.01
C LYS A 30 1.25 -16.22 -10.57
N PRO A 31 1.41 -17.40 -9.94
CA PRO A 31 0.78 -18.63 -10.42
C PRO A 31 -0.75 -18.62 -10.29
N HIS A 32 -1.28 -17.80 -9.41
CA HIS A 32 -2.71 -17.66 -9.18
C HIS A 32 -3.14 -16.19 -9.28
N ILE A 33 -4.27 -15.95 -9.93
CA ILE A 33 -4.86 -14.62 -10.07
C ILE A 33 -5.69 -14.32 -8.81
N ALA A 34 -5.38 -13.23 -8.14
CA ALA A 34 -6.11 -12.82 -6.95
C ALA A 34 -7.54 -12.36 -7.32
N ARG A 35 -8.52 -12.65 -6.44
CA ARG A 35 -9.90 -12.16 -6.58
C ARG A 35 -10.10 -10.91 -5.72
N MET A 36 -10.74 -9.90 -6.28
CA MET A 36 -10.95 -8.60 -5.64
C MET A 36 -12.44 -8.34 -5.43
N ALA A 37 -12.89 -8.25 -4.17
CA ALA A 37 -14.25 -7.82 -3.86
C ALA A 37 -14.35 -6.29 -3.94
N VAL A 38 -15.21 -5.78 -4.82
CA VAL A 38 -15.47 -4.34 -4.98
C VAL A 38 -16.77 -3.98 -4.25
N ALA A 39 -16.67 -3.25 -3.14
CA ALA A 39 -17.80 -2.85 -2.32
C ALA A 39 -18.50 -1.62 -2.94
N ALA A 40 -19.79 -1.73 -3.22
CA ALA A 40 -20.62 -0.73 -3.92
C ALA A 40 -20.02 -0.33 -5.29
N ALA A 41 -19.94 -1.30 -6.20
CA ALA A 41 -19.38 -1.16 -7.54
C ALA A 41 -20.31 -0.36 -8.45
N GLY A 42 -20.45 0.94 -8.21
CA GLY A 42 -21.38 1.83 -8.90
C GLY A 42 -20.71 3.02 -9.61
N ASP A 43 -19.39 3.04 -9.77
CA ASP A 43 -18.69 4.09 -10.51
C ASP A 43 -17.83 3.52 -11.66
N GLU A 44 -17.88 4.22 -12.78
CA GLU A 44 -17.23 3.82 -14.03
C GLU A 44 -15.70 3.68 -13.88
N HIS A 45 -15.04 4.63 -13.19
CA HIS A 45 -13.59 4.60 -13.04
C HIS A 45 -13.11 3.39 -12.23
N THR A 46 -13.85 2.98 -11.21
CA THR A 46 -13.55 1.79 -10.43
C THR A 46 -13.72 0.52 -11.27
N ILE A 47 -14.82 0.43 -12.03
CA ILE A 47 -15.08 -0.70 -12.91
C ILE A 47 -14.04 -0.76 -14.04
N GLN A 48 -13.69 0.36 -14.68
CA GLN A 48 -12.63 0.41 -15.70
C GLN A 48 -11.27 -0.08 -15.16
N ALA A 49 -10.87 0.38 -13.97
CA ALA A 49 -9.62 -0.07 -13.35
C ALA A 49 -9.64 -1.57 -13.03
N ALA A 50 -10.78 -2.08 -12.56
CA ALA A 50 -10.98 -3.50 -12.25
C ALA A 50 -10.96 -4.37 -13.53
N LEU A 51 -11.62 -3.92 -14.61
CA LEU A 51 -11.61 -4.59 -15.90
C LEU A 51 -10.20 -4.65 -16.52
N LYS A 52 -9.46 -3.53 -16.46
CA LYS A 52 -8.07 -3.49 -16.90
C LYS A 52 -7.21 -4.51 -16.16
N ALA A 53 -7.35 -4.59 -14.83
CA ALA A 53 -6.61 -5.57 -14.04
C ALA A 53 -6.98 -7.02 -14.40
N ARG A 54 -8.24 -7.29 -14.77
CA ARG A 54 -8.71 -8.58 -15.25
C ARG A 54 -8.14 -8.92 -16.62
N GLU A 55 -8.22 -8.00 -17.59
CA GLU A 55 -7.68 -8.17 -18.93
C GLU A 55 -6.17 -8.47 -18.92
N GLU A 56 -5.47 -7.85 -17.98
CA GLU A 56 -4.03 -8.06 -17.81
C GLU A 56 -3.67 -9.30 -16.95
N GLY A 57 -4.66 -10.06 -16.48
CA GLY A 57 -4.46 -11.28 -15.70
C GLY A 57 -3.93 -11.02 -14.28
N ILE A 58 -4.19 -9.85 -13.70
CA ILE A 58 -3.68 -9.43 -12.39
C ILE A 58 -4.70 -9.73 -11.28
N ALA A 59 -5.97 -9.39 -11.50
CA ALA A 59 -7.03 -9.62 -10.52
C ALA A 59 -8.37 -9.93 -11.20
N VAL A 60 -9.16 -10.82 -10.60
CA VAL A 60 -10.55 -11.09 -11.00
C VAL A 60 -11.49 -10.26 -10.13
N PRO A 61 -12.24 -9.31 -10.69
CA PRO A 61 -13.19 -8.53 -9.91
C PRO A 61 -14.44 -9.34 -9.57
N VAL A 62 -14.87 -9.23 -8.32
CA VAL A 62 -16.16 -9.66 -7.81
C VAL A 62 -16.92 -8.41 -7.40
N LEU A 63 -17.93 -8.05 -8.18
CA LEU A 63 -18.66 -6.79 -8.02
C LEU A 63 -19.84 -6.95 -7.06
N VAL A 64 -19.93 -6.09 -6.05
CA VAL A 64 -21.03 -6.05 -5.10
C VAL A 64 -21.68 -4.66 -5.20
N GLY A 65 -22.93 -4.58 -5.59
CA GLY A 65 -23.62 -3.29 -5.77
C GLY A 65 -24.97 -3.45 -6.46
N ASP A 66 -25.55 -2.33 -6.85
CA ASP A 66 -26.78 -2.30 -7.69
C ASP A 66 -26.47 -2.94 -9.05
N LYS A 67 -27.03 -4.14 -9.28
CA LYS A 67 -26.79 -4.90 -10.50
C LYS A 67 -27.20 -4.13 -11.76
N ALA A 68 -28.29 -3.39 -11.72
CA ALA A 68 -28.74 -2.64 -12.89
C ALA A 68 -27.76 -1.51 -13.25
N ALA A 69 -27.21 -0.82 -12.25
CA ALA A 69 -26.18 0.19 -12.45
C ALA A 69 -24.86 -0.44 -12.97
N ILE A 70 -24.44 -1.58 -12.40
CA ILE A 70 -23.26 -2.33 -12.85
C ILE A 70 -23.41 -2.77 -14.31
N ASP A 71 -24.55 -3.40 -14.66
CA ASP A 71 -24.82 -3.88 -16.02
C ASP A 71 -24.84 -2.72 -17.04
N SER A 72 -25.41 -1.56 -16.65
CA SER A 72 -25.39 -0.35 -17.48
C SER A 72 -23.98 0.15 -17.78
N ILE A 73 -23.10 0.20 -16.76
CA ILE A 73 -21.69 0.62 -16.93
C ILE A 73 -20.95 -0.39 -17.80
N LEU A 74 -21.09 -1.70 -17.52
CA LEU A 74 -20.45 -2.76 -18.32
C LEU A 74 -20.87 -2.70 -19.78
N SER A 75 -22.18 -2.50 -20.04
CA SER A 75 -22.72 -2.36 -21.40
C SER A 75 -22.17 -1.13 -22.10
N ALA A 76 -22.09 0.02 -21.43
CA ALA A 76 -21.51 1.24 -22.00
C ALA A 76 -20.02 1.07 -22.35
N LEU A 77 -19.29 0.23 -21.61
CA LEU A 77 -17.90 -0.09 -21.87
C LEU A 77 -17.71 -1.24 -22.90
N GLY A 78 -18.80 -1.85 -23.38
CA GLY A 78 -18.74 -3.01 -24.24
C GLY A 78 -18.10 -4.26 -23.59
N GLN A 79 -18.23 -4.36 -22.26
CA GLN A 79 -17.60 -5.39 -21.43
C GLN A 79 -18.63 -6.27 -20.72
N SER A 80 -18.21 -7.43 -20.24
CA SER A 80 -19.04 -8.32 -19.43
C SER A 80 -18.24 -8.98 -18.33
N ILE A 81 -18.91 -9.31 -17.22
CA ILE A 81 -18.39 -10.10 -16.11
C ILE A 81 -19.33 -11.28 -15.92
N PRO A 82 -18.81 -12.49 -15.56
CA PRO A 82 -19.64 -13.66 -15.24
C PRO A 82 -20.69 -13.32 -14.18
N ALA A 83 -21.91 -13.84 -14.33
CA ALA A 83 -23.01 -13.52 -13.43
C ALA A 83 -22.75 -13.94 -11.98
N GLU A 84 -21.96 -15.00 -11.78
CA GLU A 84 -21.51 -15.51 -10.47
C GLU A 84 -20.54 -14.54 -9.77
N ASP A 85 -19.95 -13.60 -10.49
CA ASP A 85 -19.03 -12.57 -9.94
C ASP A 85 -19.75 -11.23 -9.73
N ILE A 86 -21.09 -11.18 -9.85
CA ILE A 86 -21.92 -9.99 -9.59
C ILE A 86 -22.91 -10.32 -8.48
N TYR A 87 -22.82 -9.60 -7.36
CA TYR A 87 -23.74 -9.71 -6.22
C TYR A 87 -24.64 -8.48 -6.20
N ASP A 88 -25.95 -8.71 -6.42
CA ASP A 88 -26.96 -7.63 -6.41
C ASP A 88 -27.28 -7.20 -4.98
N VAL A 89 -26.66 -6.11 -4.55
CA VAL A 89 -26.82 -5.51 -3.22
C VAL A 89 -26.79 -3.99 -3.36
N ALA A 90 -27.96 -3.37 -3.58
CA ALA A 90 -28.06 -1.94 -3.87
C ALA A 90 -27.71 -1.04 -2.66
N ASP A 91 -28.00 -1.47 -1.42
CA ASP A 91 -27.69 -0.68 -0.23
C ASP A 91 -26.19 -0.67 0.04
N PRO A 92 -25.54 0.53 0.13
CA PRO A 92 -24.08 0.63 0.28
C PRO A 92 -23.53 0.01 1.57
N ILE A 93 -24.31 0.00 2.67
CA ILE A 93 -23.91 -0.59 3.94
C ILE A 93 -23.89 -2.12 3.82
N GLN A 94 -24.93 -2.68 3.22
CA GLN A 94 -25.01 -4.12 2.97
C GLN A 94 -23.99 -4.55 1.91
N ALA A 95 -23.73 -3.73 0.89
CA ALA A 95 -22.68 -3.99 -0.11
C ALA A 95 -21.29 -4.04 0.54
N ALA A 96 -20.99 -3.13 1.47
CA ALA A 96 -19.74 -3.17 2.24
C ALA A 96 -19.63 -4.45 3.09
N ARG A 97 -20.70 -4.83 3.79
CA ARG A 97 -20.74 -6.07 4.59
C ARG A 97 -20.57 -7.31 3.73
N LYS A 98 -21.25 -7.37 2.58
CA LYS A 98 -21.14 -8.49 1.65
C LYS A 98 -19.73 -8.62 1.07
N ALA A 99 -19.11 -7.52 0.68
CA ALA A 99 -17.74 -7.52 0.19
C ALA A 99 -16.74 -8.00 1.27
N VAL A 100 -16.92 -7.58 2.52
CA VAL A 100 -16.13 -8.05 3.67
C VAL A 100 -16.36 -9.55 3.91
N GLU A 101 -17.61 -10.03 3.82
CA GLU A 101 -17.96 -11.46 3.94
C GLU A 101 -17.22 -12.30 2.88
N LEU A 102 -17.22 -11.85 1.61
CA LEU A 102 -16.53 -12.54 0.52
C LEU A 102 -15.04 -12.73 0.79
N VAL A 103 -14.40 -11.73 1.39
CA VAL A 103 -12.98 -11.85 1.81
C VAL A 103 -12.85 -12.77 3.02
N ARG A 104 -13.75 -12.66 3.99
CA ARG A 104 -13.73 -13.50 5.20
C ARG A 104 -13.91 -14.99 4.91
N THR A 105 -14.66 -15.31 3.85
CA THR A 105 -14.93 -16.68 3.38
C THR A 105 -13.99 -17.14 2.25
N ASP A 106 -12.88 -16.45 2.03
CA ASP A 106 -11.86 -16.75 1.01
C ASP A 106 -12.40 -16.81 -0.44
N THR A 107 -13.60 -16.23 -0.69
CA THR A 107 -14.14 -16.04 -2.04
C THR A 107 -13.41 -14.92 -2.77
N ALA A 108 -12.88 -13.96 -2.03
CA ALA A 108 -11.99 -12.90 -2.52
C ALA A 108 -10.77 -12.76 -1.60
N HIS A 109 -9.65 -12.27 -2.13
CA HIS A 109 -8.37 -12.19 -1.43
C HIS A 109 -8.03 -10.78 -0.97
N PHE A 110 -8.66 -9.76 -1.55
CA PHE A 110 -8.53 -8.38 -1.12
C PHE A 110 -9.78 -7.56 -1.45
N LEU A 111 -9.88 -6.39 -0.84
CA LEU A 111 -11.05 -5.53 -0.88
C LEU A 111 -10.76 -4.24 -1.63
N MET A 112 -11.74 -3.73 -2.40
CA MET A 112 -11.67 -2.42 -3.02
C MET A 112 -12.94 -1.62 -2.72
N LYS A 113 -12.74 -0.35 -2.37
CA LYS A 113 -13.81 0.62 -2.20
C LYS A 113 -14.33 1.11 -3.56
N GLY A 114 -15.62 0.99 -3.79
CA GLY A 114 -16.33 1.62 -4.91
C GLY A 114 -17.02 2.92 -4.49
N LEU A 115 -18.29 3.08 -4.87
CA LEU A 115 -19.07 4.30 -4.64
C LEU A 115 -19.76 4.30 -3.26
N LEU A 116 -18.97 4.40 -2.19
CA LEU A 116 -19.49 4.56 -0.83
C LEU A 116 -18.52 5.40 0.02
N ASP A 117 -19.00 5.88 1.15
CA ASP A 117 -18.13 6.61 2.08
C ASP A 117 -17.11 5.70 2.74
N THR A 118 -15.89 6.21 2.90
CA THR A 118 -14.77 5.48 3.52
C THR A 118 -15.15 4.96 4.92
N SER A 119 -15.87 5.76 5.70
CA SER A 119 -16.32 5.37 7.03
C SER A 119 -17.27 4.17 7.05
N VAL A 120 -18.09 3.99 6.00
CA VAL A 120 -19.00 2.84 5.86
C VAL A 120 -18.21 1.57 5.65
N LEU A 121 -17.24 1.59 4.72
CA LEU A 121 -16.40 0.42 4.48
C LEU A 121 -15.54 0.08 5.70
N LEU A 122 -14.90 1.09 6.31
CA LEU A 122 -14.07 0.87 7.50
C LEU A 122 -14.87 0.29 8.68
N LYS A 123 -16.12 0.74 8.89
CA LYS A 123 -16.99 0.15 9.92
C LYS A 123 -17.24 -1.34 9.68
N ALA A 124 -17.45 -1.76 8.43
CA ALA A 124 -17.60 -3.18 8.10
C ALA A 124 -16.29 -3.97 8.30
N VAL A 125 -15.15 -3.36 7.96
CA VAL A 125 -13.82 -3.99 8.12
C VAL A 125 -13.44 -4.19 9.59
N VAL A 126 -13.74 -3.21 10.47
CA VAL A 126 -13.39 -3.29 11.90
C VAL A 126 -14.46 -3.95 12.78
N ASP A 127 -15.54 -4.43 12.19
CA ASP A 127 -16.55 -5.18 12.92
C ASP A 127 -15.92 -6.35 13.68
N LYS A 128 -16.27 -6.50 14.95
CA LYS A 128 -15.61 -7.47 15.85
C LYS A 128 -15.94 -8.92 15.52
N GLU A 129 -17.14 -9.19 15.01
CA GLU A 129 -17.64 -10.54 14.74
C GLU A 129 -17.47 -10.94 13.27
N HIS A 130 -17.70 -10.01 12.36
CA HIS A 130 -17.79 -10.25 10.92
C HIS A 130 -16.75 -9.51 10.09
N GLY A 131 -15.89 -8.72 10.72
CA GLY A 131 -14.87 -7.92 10.04
C GLY A 131 -13.59 -8.67 9.68
N LEU A 132 -12.60 -7.88 9.26
CA LEU A 132 -11.27 -8.35 8.82
C LEU A 132 -10.14 -7.88 9.75
N GLY A 133 -10.47 -7.38 10.94
CA GLY A 133 -9.47 -6.93 11.91
C GLY A 133 -8.59 -8.07 12.44
N LYS A 134 -7.31 -7.79 12.68
CA LYS A 134 -6.34 -8.71 13.31
C LYS A 134 -6.04 -8.36 14.77
N GLY A 135 -6.78 -7.42 15.35
CA GLY A 135 -6.55 -6.94 16.73
C GLY A 135 -5.45 -5.88 16.86
N GLY A 136 -4.71 -5.56 15.78
CA GLY A 136 -3.73 -4.49 15.71
C GLY A 136 -4.29 -3.21 15.08
N ILE A 137 -3.41 -2.24 14.86
CA ILE A 137 -3.78 -1.02 14.14
C ILE A 137 -3.74 -1.25 12.62
N MET A 138 -4.59 -0.55 11.90
CA MET A 138 -4.48 -0.39 10.46
C MET A 138 -3.71 0.87 10.13
N SER A 139 -2.92 0.84 9.07
CA SER A 139 -2.11 1.96 8.59
C SER A 139 -2.20 2.12 7.08
N HIS A 140 -1.87 3.32 6.59
CA HIS A 140 -1.91 3.61 5.17
C HIS A 140 -0.56 3.30 4.53
N PHE A 141 -0.55 2.37 3.59
CA PHE A 141 0.59 2.02 2.75
C PHE A 141 0.45 2.74 1.42
N THR A 142 1.38 3.63 1.10
CA THR A 142 1.42 4.33 -0.19
C THR A 142 2.81 4.24 -0.77
N MET A 143 2.90 3.67 -1.97
CA MET A 143 4.15 3.50 -2.71
C MET A 143 4.26 4.56 -3.80
N PHE A 144 5.44 5.11 -3.99
CA PHE A 144 5.73 6.18 -4.95
C PHE A 144 6.85 5.76 -5.91
N GLU A 145 6.64 6.01 -7.20
CA GLU A 145 7.69 6.04 -8.22
C GLU A 145 8.11 7.49 -8.43
N VAL A 146 9.17 7.89 -7.73
CA VAL A 146 9.70 9.24 -7.76
C VAL A 146 10.75 9.36 -8.86
N PRO A 147 10.61 10.27 -9.86
CA PRO A 147 11.52 10.33 -11.01
C PRO A 147 13.00 10.53 -10.65
N THR A 148 13.26 11.16 -9.52
CA THR A 148 14.63 11.48 -9.05
C THR A 148 15.16 10.47 -8.01
N TYR A 149 14.42 9.39 -7.72
CA TYR A 149 14.86 8.36 -6.79
C TYR A 149 15.01 7.02 -7.49
N HIS A 150 16.03 6.26 -7.13
CA HIS A 150 16.48 5.08 -7.89
C HIS A 150 15.63 3.81 -7.69
N LYS A 151 14.64 3.83 -6.79
CA LYS A 151 13.71 2.74 -6.50
C LYS A 151 12.37 3.26 -6.00
N LEU A 152 11.40 2.35 -5.82
CA LEU A 152 10.10 2.72 -5.24
C LEU A 152 10.27 3.10 -3.76
N LEU A 153 9.55 4.15 -3.33
CA LEU A 153 9.61 4.73 -1.98
C LEU A 153 8.25 4.64 -1.30
N VAL A 154 8.24 4.26 -0.02
CA VAL A 154 7.01 4.04 0.76
C VAL A 154 6.97 4.94 2.00
N PRO A 155 6.54 6.21 1.87
CA PRO A 155 6.25 7.06 3.03
C PRO A 155 5.02 6.55 3.81
N VAL A 156 5.15 6.39 5.12
CA VAL A 156 4.10 5.93 6.05
C VAL A 156 4.15 6.68 7.40
N ASP A 157 3.05 6.87 8.14
CA ASP A 157 1.68 6.86 7.73
C ASP A 157 1.24 8.29 7.35
N GLY A 158 0.60 8.44 6.21
CA GLY A 158 0.10 9.74 5.75
C GLY A 158 -1.43 9.83 5.65
N GLY A 159 -2.18 8.82 6.15
CA GLY A 159 -3.62 8.76 5.90
C GLY A 159 -4.51 8.12 6.97
N MET A 160 -3.97 7.43 7.96
CA MET A 160 -4.78 6.67 8.91
C MET A 160 -4.50 7.03 10.38
N VAL A 161 -3.25 6.97 10.84
CA VAL A 161 -2.90 7.16 12.24
C VAL A 161 -2.41 8.59 12.45
N THR A 162 -3.19 9.40 13.20
CA THR A 162 -2.95 10.84 13.31
C THR A 162 -1.67 11.18 14.08
N TYR A 163 -1.57 10.73 15.31
CA TYR A 163 -0.42 10.94 16.20
C TYR A 163 -0.02 9.60 16.80
N PRO A 164 0.75 8.77 16.07
CA PRO A 164 1.08 7.44 16.54
C PRO A 164 1.98 7.47 17.77
N THR A 165 1.65 6.67 18.79
CA THR A 165 2.55 6.36 19.89
C THR A 165 3.73 5.54 19.40
N LEU A 166 4.78 5.36 20.23
CA LEU A 166 5.93 4.52 19.90
C LEU A 166 5.51 3.09 19.48
N GLU A 167 4.60 2.46 20.22
CA GLU A 167 4.08 1.13 19.91
C GLU A 167 3.28 1.11 18.59
N GLN A 168 2.53 2.17 18.31
CA GLN A 168 1.82 2.31 17.05
C GLN A 168 2.79 2.53 15.88
N LYS A 169 3.88 3.28 16.08
CA LYS A 169 4.96 3.43 15.08
C LYS A 169 5.64 2.10 14.78
N LYS A 170 5.91 1.28 15.81
CA LYS A 170 6.37 -0.09 15.64
C LYS A 170 5.40 -0.90 14.78
N SER A 171 4.11 -0.86 15.10
CA SER A 171 3.08 -1.59 14.34
C SER A 171 2.97 -1.10 12.88
N ILE A 172 3.13 0.21 12.62
CA ILE A 172 3.17 0.76 11.26
C ILE A 172 4.36 0.19 10.47
N ILE A 173 5.55 0.13 11.10
CA ILE A 173 6.74 -0.49 10.49
C ILE A 173 6.43 -1.96 10.15
N GLU A 174 5.96 -2.73 11.13
CA GLU A 174 5.68 -4.16 10.96
C GLU A 174 4.63 -4.43 9.87
N ASN A 175 3.54 -3.67 9.83
CA ASN A 175 2.53 -3.76 8.78
C ASN A 175 3.15 -3.51 7.39
N THR A 176 3.96 -2.45 7.27
CA THR A 176 4.59 -2.04 6.01
C THR A 176 5.63 -3.06 5.55
N VAL A 177 6.51 -3.49 6.46
CA VAL A 177 7.55 -4.48 6.18
C VAL A 177 6.95 -5.82 5.77
N ASN A 178 5.94 -6.32 6.50
CA ASN A 178 5.26 -7.57 6.16
C ASN A 178 4.60 -7.49 4.79
N THR A 179 3.97 -6.36 4.47
CA THR A 179 3.36 -6.13 3.16
C THR A 179 4.41 -6.14 2.05
N MET A 180 5.52 -5.45 2.21
CA MET A 180 6.60 -5.45 1.21
C MET A 180 7.22 -6.84 1.04
N ARG A 181 7.36 -7.60 2.12
CA ARG A 181 7.84 -8.99 2.05
C ARG A 181 6.86 -9.91 1.32
N ASP A 182 5.55 -9.75 1.54
CA ASP A 182 4.51 -10.45 0.77
C ASP A 182 4.58 -10.10 -0.74
N MET A 183 5.06 -8.88 -1.07
CA MET A 183 5.34 -8.44 -2.44
C MET A 183 6.67 -8.94 -3.00
N GLY A 184 7.52 -9.59 -2.19
CA GLY A 184 8.80 -10.19 -2.61
C GLY A 184 10.06 -9.43 -2.19
N TYR A 185 9.96 -8.38 -1.39
CA TYR A 185 11.14 -7.73 -0.81
C TYR A 185 11.74 -8.60 0.30
N ASP A 186 13.05 -8.79 0.30
CA ASP A 186 13.71 -9.63 1.32
C ASP A 186 13.90 -8.89 2.65
N CYS A 187 14.50 -7.71 2.63
CA CYS A 187 14.85 -6.92 3.81
C CYS A 187 14.74 -5.42 3.53
N PRO A 188 13.53 -4.83 3.60
CA PRO A 188 13.34 -3.41 3.37
C PRO A 188 14.12 -2.54 4.36
N LYS A 189 14.61 -1.39 3.90
CA LYS A 189 15.31 -0.39 4.70
C LYS A 189 14.35 0.70 5.14
N VAL A 190 14.22 0.88 6.45
CA VAL A 190 13.30 1.82 7.10
C VAL A 190 14.07 3.00 7.65
N GLY A 191 13.81 4.19 7.12
CA GLY A 191 14.25 5.46 7.72
C GLY A 191 13.17 6.03 8.63
N VAL A 192 13.44 6.16 9.92
CA VAL A 192 12.54 6.87 10.86
C VAL A 192 12.87 8.35 10.81
N VAL A 193 12.02 9.08 10.08
CA VAL A 193 12.32 10.45 9.66
C VAL A 193 12.15 11.45 10.80
N ALA A 194 13.18 12.28 10.97
CA ALA A 194 13.18 13.47 11.82
C ALA A 194 13.81 14.65 11.06
N CYS A 195 13.84 15.82 11.64
CA CYS A 195 14.48 16.99 11.01
C CYS A 195 15.99 17.05 11.24
N VAL A 196 16.56 16.13 12.01
CA VAL A 196 17.99 16.01 12.32
C VAL A 196 18.38 14.53 12.44
N GLU A 197 19.70 14.26 12.34
CA GLU A 197 20.26 12.91 12.33
C GLU A 197 20.78 12.44 13.70
N LYS A 198 20.68 13.30 14.72
CA LYS A 198 21.17 13.00 16.07
C LYS A 198 20.04 12.99 17.08
N LEU A 199 20.11 12.06 18.02
CA LEU A 199 19.20 12.03 19.17
C LEU A 199 19.30 13.34 19.96
N ASN A 200 18.17 13.99 20.14
CA ASN A 200 18.02 15.18 20.95
C ASN A 200 16.87 15.00 21.95
N PRO A 201 17.13 14.91 23.26
CA PRO A 201 16.09 14.68 24.28
C PRO A 201 14.97 15.75 24.29
N LYS A 202 15.21 16.93 23.69
CA LYS A 202 14.22 18.00 23.57
C LYS A 202 13.32 17.85 22.33
N MET A 203 13.59 16.84 21.51
CA MET A 203 12.85 16.54 20.28
C MET A 203 12.32 15.10 20.35
N PRO A 204 11.08 14.91 20.80
CA PRO A 204 10.50 13.57 21.01
C PRO A 204 10.60 12.67 19.78
N GLU A 205 10.49 13.22 18.57
CA GLU A 205 10.57 12.49 17.32
C GLU A 205 11.93 11.78 17.14
N THR A 206 13.02 12.42 17.61
CA THR A 206 14.36 11.82 17.54
C THR A 206 14.56 10.73 18.59
N VAL A 207 13.94 10.90 19.78
CA VAL A 207 13.96 9.91 20.86
C VAL A 207 13.20 8.65 20.45
N GLU A 208 12.02 8.82 19.86
CA GLU A 208 11.23 7.69 19.34
C GLU A 208 11.91 7.00 18.17
N ALA A 209 12.56 7.77 17.27
CA ALA A 209 13.30 7.22 16.15
C ALA A 209 14.49 6.34 16.63
N ASP A 210 15.27 6.79 17.58
CA ASP A 210 16.32 5.98 18.17
C ASP A 210 15.73 4.75 18.89
N ALA A 211 14.63 4.91 19.64
CA ALA A 211 13.98 3.77 20.30
C ALA A 211 13.56 2.68 19.32
N LEU A 212 12.99 3.03 18.16
CA LEU A 212 12.62 2.08 17.10
C LEU A 212 13.84 1.39 16.48
N LYS A 213 14.93 2.12 16.26
CA LYS A 213 16.22 1.54 15.85
C LYS A 213 16.72 0.53 16.88
N GLN A 214 16.68 0.88 18.17
CA GLN A 214 17.09 -0.04 19.24
C GLN A 214 16.18 -1.28 19.33
N MET A 215 14.87 -1.15 19.11
CA MET A 215 13.96 -2.30 19.01
C MET A 215 14.34 -3.23 17.85
N ASN A 216 14.75 -2.70 16.69
CA ASN A 216 15.22 -3.53 15.57
C ASN A 216 16.54 -4.24 15.92
N LEU A 217 17.49 -3.54 16.53
CA LEU A 217 18.77 -4.13 16.96
C LEU A 217 18.60 -5.24 18.01
N ARG A 218 17.58 -5.14 18.87
CA ARG A 218 17.24 -6.19 19.86
C ARG A 218 16.38 -7.32 19.29
N GLY A 219 15.97 -7.25 18.01
CA GLY A 219 15.13 -8.25 17.38
C GLY A 219 13.63 -8.16 17.73
N GLU A 220 13.18 -7.04 18.29
CA GLU A 220 11.75 -6.77 18.55
C GLU A 220 11.02 -6.31 17.28
N ILE A 221 11.73 -5.72 16.31
CA ILE A 221 11.30 -5.45 14.95
C ILE A 221 12.20 -6.27 14.04
N THR A 222 11.64 -7.11 13.18
CA THR A 222 12.40 -8.05 12.35
C THR A 222 12.03 -7.95 10.87
N GLY A 223 12.86 -8.57 10.01
CA GLY A 223 12.62 -8.64 8.58
C GLY A 223 12.94 -7.35 7.81
N CYS A 224 13.63 -6.40 8.46
CA CYS A 224 14.03 -5.12 7.90
C CYS A 224 15.27 -4.59 8.63
N ILE A 225 15.85 -3.52 8.08
CA ILE A 225 16.82 -2.68 8.79
C ILE A 225 16.08 -1.39 9.17
N VAL A 226 16.14 -1.00 10.44
CA VAL A 226 15.57 0.27 10.91
C VAL A 226 16.68 1.21 11.30
N GLU A 227 16.68 2.40 10.73
CA GLU A 227 17.61 3.47 11.03
C GLU A 227 16.87 4.75 11.41
N GLY A 228 17.38 5.44 12.42
CA GLY A 228 16.82 6.70 12.89
C GLY A 228 17.47 7.21 14.18
N PRO A 229 17.36 8.54 14.44
CA PRO A 229 16.75 9.53 13.57
C PRO A 229 17.55 9.76 12.28
N ILE A 230 16.84 9.99 11.19
CA ILE A 230 17.43 10.32 9.89
C ILE A 230 16.64 11.47 9.24
N SER A 231 17.32 12.48 8.69
CA SER A 231 16.65 13.53 7.93
C SER A 231 16.23 13.00 6.56
N TYR A 232 15.21 13.64 5.96
CA TYR A 232 14.67 13.21 4.66
C TYR A 232 15.76 13.19 3.58
N ASP A 233 16.59 14.22 3.52
CA ASP A 233 17.67 14.35 2.53
C ASP A 233 18.74 13.25 2.69
N CYS A 234 19.15 12.92 3.91
CA CYS A 234 20.03 11.78 4.18
C CYS A 234 19.39 10.44 3.84
N ALA A 235 18.07 10.30 4.01
CA ALA A 235 17.35 9.07 3.70
C ALA A 235 17.27 8.78 2.19
N VAL A 236 17.25 9.82 1.34
CA VAL A 236 17.06 9.69 -0.11
C VAL A 236 18.27 10.08 -0.95
N SER A 237 19.31 10.68 -0.37
CA SER A 237 20.54 11.08 -1.07
C SER A 237 21.77 10.61 -0.33
N LYS A 238 22.50 9.69 -0.97
CA LYS A 238 23.75 9.16 -0.43
C LYS A 238 24.83 10.26 -0.37
N GLU A 239 24.87 11.13 -1.39
CA GLU A 239 25.81 12.24 -1.43
C GLU A 239 25.63 13.20 -0.24
N ILE A 240 24.38 13.58 0.05
CA ILE A 240 24.09 14.47 1.19
C ILE A 240 24.43 13.79 2.52
N ALA A 241 24.12 12.50 2.66
CA ALA A 241 24.48 11.75 3.86
C ALA A 241 25.99 11.72 4.08
N GLU A 242 26.79 11.50 3.02
CA GLU A 242 28.25 11.54 3.06
C GLU A 242 28.78 12.95 3.44
N GLN A 243 28.22 14.02 2.86
CA GLN A 243 28.58 15.40 3.18
C GLN A 243 28.29 15.75 4.65
N LYS A 244 27.19 15.20 5.21
CA LYS A 244 26.83 15.37 6.63
C LYS A 244 27.55 14.42 7.57
N GLY A 245 28.37 13.49 7.06
CA GLY A 245 29.05 12.47 7.83
C GLY A 245 28.09 11.46 8.49
N TYR A 246 26.93 11.23 7.87
CA TYR A 246 25.93 10.25 8.32
C TYR A 246 26.19 8.89 7.68
N ASP A 247 26.80 7.99 8.46
CA ASP A 247 27.11 6.63 8.04
C ASP A 247 26.01 5.65 8.49
N SER A 248 25.27 5.13 7.53
CA SER A 248 24.17 4.21 7.80
C SER A 248 23.87 3.34 6.56
N PRO A 249 23.46 2.07 6.74
CA PRO A 249 23.01 1.23 5.63
C PRO A 249 21.75 1.76 4.93
N CYS A 250 21.02 2.68 5.56
CA CYS A 250 19.82 3.34 5.02
C CYS A 250 20.13 4.68 4.32
N ALA A 251 21.38 5.19 4.42
CA ALA A 251 21.75 6.48 3.84
C ALA A 251 21.60 6.47 2.31
N GLY A 252 20.72 7.33 1.80
CA GLY A 252 20.39 7.44 0.37
C GLY A 252 19.69 6.22 -0.23
N ASP A 253 19.25 5.26 0.60
CA ASP A 253 18.75 3.96 0.11
C ASP A 253 17.57 3.42 0.96
N CYS A 254 16.72 4.29 1.51
CA CYS A 254 15.51 3.87 2.21
C CYS A 254 14.46 3.33 1.24
N ASP A 255 13.79 2.24 1.63
CA ASP A 255 12.56 1.73 0.98
C ASP A 255 11.32 2.35 1.63
N ILE A 256 11.37 2.51 2.95
CA ILE A 256 10.28 3.00 3.78
C ILE A 256 10.75 4.26 4.51
N LEU A 257 9.89 5.29 4.54
CA LEU A 257 10.07 6.48 5.36
C LEU A 257 8.95 6.55 6.39
N LEU A 258 9.25 6.28 7.66
CA LEU A 258 8.27 6.46 8.73
C LEU A 258 8.21 7.92 9.14
N ALA A 259 7.07 8.56 8.87
CA ALA A 259 6.81 9.94 9.29
C ALA A 259 6.51 10.02 10.80
N PRO A 260 6.87 11.12 11.46
CA PRO A 260 6.59 11.29 12.89
C PRO A 260 5.09 11.35 13.24
N ASN A 261 4.27 11.86 12.32
CA ASN A 261 2.82 11.98 12.44
C ASN A 261 2.16 12.13 11.06
N ILE A 262 0.82 12.10 11.04
CA ILE A 262 0.04 12.18 9.79
C ILE A 262 0.29 13.46 8.99
N HIS A 263 0.54 14.60 9.64
CA HIS A 263 0.77 15.86 8.94
C HIS A 263 2.04 15.79 8.12
N ALA A 264 3.14 15.34 8.72
CA ALA A 264 4.41 15.18 8.02
C ALA A 264 4.28 14.14 6.89
N GLY A 265 3.66 12.98 7.15
CA GLY A 265 3.45 11.94 6.14
C GLY A 265 2.57 12.40 4.97
N ASN A 266 1.46 13.06 5.26
CA ASN A 266 0.52 13.56 4.25
C ASN A 266 1.13 14.67 3.39
N ILE A 267 1.82 15.64 4.02
CA ILE A 267 2.50 16.72 3.30
C ILE A 267 3.59 16.13 2.39
N MET A 268 4.43 15.24 2.92
CA MET A 268 5.49 14.58 2.16
C MET A 268 4.92 13.82 0.95
N GLY A 269 3.88 13.00 1.14
CA GLY A 269 3.25 12.27 0.05
C GLY A 269 2.64 13.18 -1.02
N LYS A 270 1.98 14.28 -0.62
CA LYS A 270 1.43 15.26 -1.57
C LYS A 270 2.52 16.03 -2.31
N MET A 271 3.63 16.39 -1.64
CA MET A 271 4.78 17.02 -2.30
C MET A 271 5.37 16.07 -3.35
N LEU A 272 5.57 14.80 -3.03
CA LEU A 272 6.07 13.82 -3.98
C LEU A 272 5.14 13.69 -5.19
N ALA A 273 3.83 13.55 -4.98
CA ALA A 273 2.86 13.39 -6.06
C ALA A 273 2.74 14.67 -6.92
N VAL A 274 2.50 15.82 -6.30
CA VAL A 274 2.10 17.03 -7.02
C VAL A 274 3.32 17.83 -7.51
N THR A 275 4.35 17.97 -6.66
CA THR A 275 5.51 18.83 -6.96
C THR A 275 6.61 18.05 -7.67
N CYS A 276 6.85 16.79 -7.27
CA CYS A 276 7.89 15.96 -7.90
C CYS A 276 7.36 15.10 -9.05
N GLY A 277 6.05 15.12 -9.33
CA GLY A 277 5.45 14.35 -10.42
C GLY A 277 5.52 12.83 -10.25
N ALA A 278 5.60 12.37 -9.01
CA ALA A 278 5.67 10.94 -8.72
C ALA A 278 4.34 10.24 -9.02
N LYS A 279 4.40 9.07 -9.62
CA LYS A 279 3.27 8.13 -9.66
C LYS A 279 3.08 7.52 -8.29
N LEU A 280 1.84 7.19 -7.95
CA LEU A 280 1.54 6.60 -6.66
C LEU A 280 0.50 5.49 -6.76
N ALA A 281 0.56 4.59 -5.79
CA ALA A 281 -0.45 3.56 -5.55
C ALA A 281 -0.52 3.29 -4.05
N GLY A 282 -1.72 2.96 -3.52
CA GLY A 282 -1.84 2.75 -2.09
C GLY A 282 -3.07 1.95 -1.69
N PHE A 283 -2.99 1.40 -0.48
CA PHE A 283 -4.06 0.64 0.17
C PHE A 283 -3.86 0.65 1.69
N ILE A 284 -4.86 0.20 2.42
CA ILE A 284 -4.78 0.05 3.88
C ILE A 284 -4.26 -1.34 4.21
N VAL A 285 -3.32 -1.39 5.15
CA VAL A 285 -2.69 -2.59 5.69
C VAL A 285 -3.02 -2.77 7.18
N GLY A 286 -2.70 -3.95 7.75
CA GLY A 286 -3.00 -4.27 9.16
C GLY A 286 -4.33 -5.00 9.37
N ALA A 287 -5.15 -5.16 8.34
CA ALA A 287 -6.28 -6.09 8.27
C ALA A 287 -5.86 -7.45 7.71
N ARG A 288 -6.79 -8.41 7.61
CA ARG A 288 -6.54 -9.75 7.05
C ARG A 288 -6.10 -9.71 5.58
N CYS A 289 -6.49 -8.66 4.85
CA CYS A 289 -6.16 -8.49 3.46
C CYS A 289 -5.82 -7.02 3.16
N PRO A 290 -5.19 -6.71 2.01
CA PRO A 290 -5.11 -5.36 1.47
C PRO A 290 -6.50 -4.76 1.23
N ILE A 291 -6.67 -3.45 1.50
CA ILE A 291 -7.93 -2.75 1.28
C ILE A 291 -7.65 -1.52 0.43
N VAL A 292 -7.99 -1.59 -0.86
CA VAL A 292 -7.83 -0.47 -1.79
C VAL A 292 -8.84 0.62 -1.44
N MET A 293 -8.34 1.75 -0.98
CA MET A 293 -9.15 2.93 -0.65
C MET A 293 -8.60 4.17 -1.35
N THR A 294 -8.91 4.28 -2.63
CA THR A 294 -8.55 5.46 -3.41
C THR A 294 -9.48 6.63 -3.12
N SER A 295 -8.96 7.86 -3.21
CA SER A 295 -9.77 9.06 -3.05
C SER A 295 -10.72 9.25 -4.24
N ARG A 296 -11.75 10.13 -4.08
CA ARG A 296 -12.64 10.49 -5.20
C ARG A 296 -11.90 11.18 -6.35
N GLY A 297 -10.79 11.84 -6.05
CA GLY A 297 -9.95 12.51 -7.04
C GLY A 297 -8.83 11.64 -7.63
N SER A 298 -8.76 10.35 -7.26
CA SER A 298 -7.74 9.45 -7.81
C SER A 298 -7.99 9.14 -9.28
N THR A 299 -6.93 9.17 -10.06
CA THR A 299 -6.96 8.84 -11.49
C THR A 299 -7.24 7.36 -11.72
N ALA A 300 -7.64 6.99 -12.92
CA ALA A 300 -7.79 5.59 -13.31
C ALA A 300 -6.46 4.81 -13.19
N GLU A 301 -5.32 5.47 -13.48
CA GLU A 301 -3.98 4.88 -13.32
C GLU A 301 -3.69 4.59 -11.84
N GLU A 302 -3.93 5.55 -10.92
CA GLU A 302 -3.72 5.33 -9.49
C GLU A 302 -4.58 4.18 -8.95
N LYS A 303 -5.86 4.09 -9.37
CA LYS A 303 -6.75 2.99 -8.99
C LYS A 303 -6.21 1.65 -9.51
N TYR A 304 -5.82 1.60 -10.78
CA TYR A 304 -5.26 0.40 -11.40
C TYR A 304 -3.95 -0.04 -10.70
N LEU A 305 -3.00 0.88 -10.48
CA LEU A 305 -1.76 0.57 -9.78
C LEU A 305 -1.99 0.11 -8.34
N SER A 306 -3.00 0.67 -7.66
CA SER A 306 -3.39 0.22 -6.31
C SER A 306 -3.95 -1.20 -6.32
N ILE A 307 -4.69 -1.59 -7.36
CA ILE A 307 -5.12 -2.99 -7.57
C ILE A 307 -3.90 -3.89 -7.79
N VAL A 308 -2.95 -3.48 -8.63
CA VAL A 308 -1.73 -4.25 -8.93
C VAL A 308 -0.95 -4.59 -7.66
N ILE A 309 -0.61 -3.56 -6.87
CA ILE A 309 0.18 -3.77 -5.65
C ILE A 309 -0.60 -4.52 -4.57
N SER A 310 -1.93 -4.38 -4.52
CA SER A 310 -2.78 -5.15 -3.61
C SER A 310 -2.87 -6.62 -4.00
N ALA A 311 -3.00 -6.93 -5.29
CA ALA A 311 -2.98 -8.30 -5.80
C ALA A 311 -1.62 -8.98 -5.55
N LEU A 312 -0.53 -8.19 -5.63
CA LEU A 312 0.81 -8.68 -5.33
C LEU A 312 1.01 -8.96 -3.83
N ALA A 313 0.44 -8.13 -2.96
CA ALA A 313 0.51 -8.26 -1.50
C ALA A 313 -0.52 -9.24 -0.91
N ALA A 314 -1.59 -9.58 -1.65
CA ALA A 314 -2.62 -10.48 -1.17
C ALA A 314 -2.06 -11.90 -0.98
N ARG A 315 -2.31 -12.47 0.21
CA ARG A 315 -2.06 -13.88 0.52
C ARG A 315 -3.22 -14.71 -0.02
N GLN A 316 -2.89 -15.84 -0.60
CA GLN A 316 -3.84 -16.80 -1.15
C GLN A 316 -3.80 -18.08 -0.33
#